data_c426effb3f174996910c184651d58e12
#
_entry.id   c426effb3f174996910c184651d58e12
#
_cell.length_a   1.000
_cell.length_b   1.000
_cell.length_c   1.000
_cell.angle_alpha   90.00
_cell.angle_beta   90.00
_cell.angle_gamma   90.00
#
_symmetry.space_group_name_H-M   'P 1'
#
loop_
_entity.id
_entity.type
_entity.pdbx_description
1 polymer ?
#
loop_
_entity_poly.entity_id
_entity_poly.type
_entity_poly.pdbx_seq_one_letter_code
_entity_poly.pdbx_strand_id
1 'polypeptide(L)'
;MRYCHFFSAGELRLGVVDECGVLDVTAALSRTRMAVPDSLEALMRAGEKGQSQMERLLRTDSYRLPAEELRYAPAVPHPEKILCVGLNYTTHTTEFDMERPREPVLFGKFSNALAAHREDISVSRYARKLDYEAELVV
;
A
#
# COMPACT_ATOMS: atom_id res chain seq x y z
N MET A 1 -2.72 -12.20 -4.71
CA MET A 1 -1.98 -11.21 -5.52
C MET A 1 -1.47 -10.11 -4.61
N ARG A 2 -0.35 -9.47 -4.95
CA ARG A 2 0.17 -8.29 -4.25
C ARG A 2 0.00 -7.08 -5.15
N TYR A 3 -0.51 -5.98 -4.60
CA TYR A 3 -0.73 -4.74 -5.32
C TYR A 3 0.22 -3.66 -4.82
N CYS A 4 0.55 -2.72 -5.68
CA CYS A 4 1.30 -1.51 -5.35
C CYS A 4 0.74 -0.31 -6.12
N HIS A 5 1.06 0.88 -5.66
CA HIS A 5 0.90 2.09 -6.44
C HIS A 5 2.28 2.67 -6.76
N PHE A 6 2.40 3.24 -7.94
CA PHE A 6 3.64 3.87 -8.42
C PHE A 6 3.33 5.01 -9.39
N PHE A 7 4.32 5.87 -9.62
CA PHE A 7 4.20 6.95 -10.58
C PHE A 7 4.84 6.55 -11.91
N SER A 8 4.11 6.78 -13.02
CA SER A 8 4.59 6.65 -14.38
C SER A 8 4.17 7.88 -15.18
N ALA A 9 5.13 8.58 -15.77
CA ALA A 9 4.93 9.85 -16.48
C ALA A 9 4.14 10.91 -15.68
N GLY A 10 4.32 10.94 -14.35
CA GLY A 10 3.62 11.85 -13.44
C GLY A 10 2.21 11.40 -13.01
N GLU A 11 1.71 10.31 -13.56
CA GLU A 11 0.41 9.74 -13.20
C GLU A 11 0.54 8.62 -12.18
N LEU A 12 -0.40 8.57 -11.23
CA LEU A 12 -0.53 7.48 -10.28
C LEU A 12 -1.11 6.25 -10.96
N ARG A 13 -0.46 5.10 -10.82
CA ARG A 13 -0.83 3.85 -11.46
C ARG A 13 -0.98 2.72 -10.46
N LEU A 14 -1.92 1.81 -10.71
CA LEU A 14 -2.03 0.54 -10.01
C LEU A 14 -1.09 -0.48 -10.66
N GLY A 15 -0.30 -1.16 -9.83
CA GLY A 15 0.57 -2.25 -10.23
C GLY A 15 0.20 -3.56 -9.56
N VAL A 16 0.43 -4.67 -10.25
CA VAL A 16 0.39 -6.01 -9.67
C VAL A 16 1.80 -6.58 -9.65
N VAL A 17 2.24 -6.95 -8.44
CA VAL A 17 3.61 -7.46 -8.20
C VAL A 17 3.61 -8.98 -8.29
N ASP A 18 4.47 -9.54 -9.12
CA ASP A 18 4.78 -10.96 -9.19
C ASP A 18 6.31 -11.21 -9.15
N GLU A 19 6.74 -12.42 -9.39
CA GLU A 19 8.16 -12.79 -9.36
C GLU A 19 8.99 -12.19 -10.51
N CYS A 20 8.31 -11.78 -11.59
CA CYS A 20 8.94 -11.21 -12.79
C CYS A 20 9.02 -9.68 -12.74
N GLY A 21 8.37 -9.02 -11.76
CA GLY A 21 8.33 -7.56 -11.62
C GLY A 21 6.94 -7.00 -11.37
N VAL A 22 6.62 -5.88 -11.98
CA VAL A 22 5.34 -5.18 -11.78
C VAL A 22 4.60 -5.04 -13.10
N LEU A 23 3.38 -5.57 -13.18
CA LEU A 23 2.45 -5.28 -14.27
C LEU A 23 1.84 -3.89 -14.04
N ASP A 24 2.05 -2.96 -14.96
CA ASP A 24 1.27 -1.72 -15.02
C ASP A 24 -0.13 -2.02 -15.55
N VAL A 25 -1.13 -1.95 -14.67
CA VAL A 25 -2.51 -2.32 -15.03
C VAL A 25 -3.04 -1.41 -16.15
N THR A 26 -2.84 -0.10 -16.08
CA THR A 26 -3.31 0.84 -17.08
C THR A 26 -2.69 0.57 -18.46
N ALA A 27 -1.38 0.34 -18.50
CA ALA A 27 -0.69 0.01 -19.73
C ALA A 27 -1.12 -1.36 -20.30
N ALA A 28 -1.33 -2.35 -19.43
CA ALA A 28 -1.81 -3.67 -19.82
C ALA A 28 -3.23 -3.61 -20.40
N LEU A 29 -4.13 -2.82 -19.82
CA LEU A 29 -5.48 -2.60 -20.36
C LEU A 29 -5.45 -1.96 -21.75
N SER A 30 -4.56 -1.01 -21.96
CA SER A 30 -4.37 -0.38 -23.28
C SER A 30 -3.91 -1.37 -24.35
N ARG A 31 -3.01 -2.31 -23.97
CA ARG A 31 -2.50 -3.36 -24.89
C ARG A 31 -3.51 -4.48 -25.14
N THR A 32 -4.21 -4.92 -24.11
CA THR A 32 -5.09 -6.09 -24.18
C THR A 32 -6.53 -5.76 -24.52
N ARG A 33 -6.94 -4.50 -24.33
CA ARG A 33 -8.34 -4.02 -24.42
C ARG A 33 -9.31 -4.79 -23.53
N MET A 34 -8.81 -5.38 -22.44
CA MET A 34 -9.63 -6.09 -21.47
C MET A 34 -10.34 -5.09 -20.55
N ALA A 35 -11.55 -5.44 -20.13
CA ALA A 35 -12.28 -4.70 -19.09
C ALA A 35 -11.94 -5.31 -17.73
N VAL A 36 -11.03 -4.68 -16.99
CA VAL A 36 -10.60 -5.06 -15.63
C VAL A 36 -10.60 -3.80 -14.77
N PRO A 37 -10.93 -3.87 -13.46
CA PRO A 37 -10.79 -2.72 -12.57
C PRO A 37 -9.35 -2.18 -12.59
N ASP A 38 -9.20 -0.87 -12.75
CA ASP A 38 -7.92 -0.17 -12.90
C ASP A 38 -7.51 0.62 -11.63
N SER A 39 -8.33 0.55 -10.59
CA SER A 39 -8.03 1.10 -9.28
C SER A 39 -8.26 0.06 -8.17
N LEU A 40 -7.59 0.26 -7.03
CA LEU A 40 -7.72 -0.64 -5.88
C LEU A 40 -9.17 -0.64 -5.36
N GLU A 41 -9.82 0.53 -5.29
CA GLU A 41 -11.20 0.67 -4.84
C GLU A 41 -12.18 -0.05 -5.77
N ALA A 42 -12.01 0.08 -7.07
CA ALA A 42 -12.85 -0.62 -8.05
C ALA A 42 -12.64 -2.13 -7.97
N LEU A 43 -11.42 -2.58 -7.74
CA LEU A 43 -11.07 -3.99 -7.56
C LEU A 43 -11.72 -4.55 -6.29
N MET A 44 -11.63 -3.83 -5.17
CA MET A 44 -12.26 -4.24 -3.91
C MET A 44 -13.78 -4.33 -4.04
N ARG A 45 -14.43 -3.35 -4.70
CA ARG A 45 -15.87 -3.38 -4.96
C ARG A 45 -16.29 -4.53 -5.87
N ALA A 46 -15.45 -4.91 -6.82
CA ALA A 46 -15.72 -6.02 -7.72
C ALA A 46 -15.51 -7.41 -7.08
N GLY A 47 -14.82 -7.47 -5.93
CA GLY A 47 -14.60 -8.69 -5.16
C GLY A 47 -13.97 -9.82 -5.99
N GLU A 48 -14.47 -11.04 -5.85
CA GLU A 48 -13.95 -12.23 -6.55
C GLU A 48 -13.96 -12.09 -8.08
N LYS A 49 -14.95 -11.40 -8.63
CA LYS A 49 -15.02 -11.14 -10.07
C LYS A 49 -13.84 -10.29 -10.53
N GLY A 50 -13.54 -9.21 -9.79
CA GLY A 50 -12.40 -8.34 -10.06
C GLY A 50 -11.08 -9.10 -9.97
N GLN A 51 -10.92 -9.95 -8.95
CA GLN A 51 -9.76 -10.80 -8.76
C GLN A 51 -9.55 -11.74 -9.96
N SER A 52 -10.61 -12.44 -10.40
CA SER A 52 -10.55 -13.34 -11.56
C SER A 52 -10.22 -12.61 -12.86
N GLN A 53 -10.74 -11.38 -13.03
CA GLN A 53 -10.41 -10.53 -14.19
C GLN A 53 -8.92 -10.12 -14.17
N MET A 54 -8.40 -9.75 -13.01
CA MET A 54 -6.99 -9.38 -12.84
C MET A 54 -6.05 -10.58 -13.09
N GLU A 55 -6.38 -11.76 -12.60
CA GLU A 55 -5.62 -12.98 -12.89
C GLU A 55 -5.57 -13.29 -14.40
N ARG A 56 -6.69 -13.08 -15.09
CA ARG A 56 -6.73 -13.24 -16.54
C ARG A 56 -5.85 -12.21 -17.25
N LEU A 57 -5.83 -10.96 -16.80
CA LEU A 57 -4.95 -9.91 -17.31
C LEU A 57 -3.48 -10.29 -17.15
N LEU A 58 -3.08 -10.77 -15.97
CA LEU A 58 -1.72 -11.23 -15.67
C LEU A 58 -1.25 -12.35 -16.59
N ARG A 59 -2.15 -13.25 -16.98
CA ARG A 59 -1.84 -14.34 -17.93
C ARG A 59 -1.81 -13.87 -19.38
N THR A 60 -2.55 -12.80 -19.71
CA THR A 60 -2.67 -12.29 -21.09
C THR A 60 -1.53 -11.34 -21.44
N ASP A 61 -1.09 -10.53 -20.50
CA ASP A 61 0.02 -9.58 -20.67
C ASP A 61 1.22 -10.01 -19.83
N SER A 62 2.31 -10.36 -20.50
CA SER A 62 3.55 -10.82 -19.86
C SER A 62 4.57 -9.70 -19.60
N TYR A 63 4.32 -8.48 -20.07
CA TYR A 63 5.24 -7.37 -19.86
C TYR A 63 5.29 -6.94 -18.40
N ARG A 64 6.50 -6.82 -17.86
CA ARG A 64 6.73 -6.38 -16.47
C ARG A 64 7.73 -5.24 -16.44
N LEU A 65 7.47 -4.29 -15.56
CA LEU A 65 8.42 -3.24 -15.21
C LEU A 65 9.36 -3.78 -14.11
N PRO A 66 10.67 -3.45 -14.15
CA PRO A 66 11.58 -3.76 -13.06
C PRO A 66 11.12 -3.07 -11.77
N ALA A 67 10.90 -3.86 -10.71
CA ALA A 67 10.35 -3.34 -9.45
C ALA A 67 11.29 -2.33 -8.76
N GLU A 68 12.60 -2.51 -8.93
CA GLU A 68 13.65 -1.64 -8.36
C GLU A 68 13.74 -0.26 -9.00
N GLU A 69 13.24 -0.10 -10.23
CA GLU A 69 13.27 1.15 -10.98
C GLU A 69 12.03 2.03 -10.74
N LEU A 70 11.02 1.49 -10.05
CA LEU A 70 9.77 2.20 -9.85
C LEU A 70 9.85 3.25 -8.74
N ARG A 71 9.29 4.41 -9.01
CA ARG A 71 8.96 5.38 -7.98
C ARG A 71 7.61 5.01 -7.38
N TYR A 72 7.65 4.36 -6.23
CA TYR A 72 6.44 3.93 -5.54
C TYR A 72 5.63 5.12 -4.99
N ALA A 73 4.36 4.89 -4.78
CA ALA A 73 3.45 5.71 -3.98
C ALA A 73 3.03 4.91 -2.74
N PRO A 74 2.38 5.53 -1.74
CA PRO A 74 1.80 4.80 -0.62
C PRO A 74 0.89 3.67 -1.09
N ALA A 75 0.82 2.56 -0.34
CA ALA A 75 0.00 1.40 -0.71
C ALA A 75 -1.48 1.76 -0.90
N VAL A 76 -2.00 2.67 -0.07
CA VAL A 76 -3.30 3.33 -0.23
C VAL A 76 -3.01 4.83 -0.33
N PRO A 77 -2.98 5.43 -1.54
CA PRO A 77 -2.52 6.81 -1.73
C PRO A 77 -3.46 7.87 -1.16
N HIS A 78 -4.75 7.59 -1.15
CA HIS A 78 -5.80 8.52 -0.74
C HIS A 78 -6.79 7.89 0.24
N PRO A 79 -6.34 7.48 1.45
CA PRO A 79 -7.25 6.92 2.44
C PRO A 79 -8.18 8.00 2.98
N GLU A 80 -9.45 7.69 3.16
CA GLU A 80 -10.39 8.58 3.86
C GLU A 80 -10.07 8.68 5.35
N LYS A 81 -9.54 7.61 5.94
CA LYS A 81 -9.16 7.51 7.35
C LYS A 81 -7.90 6.68 7.52
N ILE A 82 -7.08 7.08 8.48
CA ILE A 82 -5.94 6.29 8.98
C ILE A 82 -6.17 6.16 10.48
N LEU A 83 -6.51 4.94 10.91
CA LEU A 83 -6.74 4.62 12.31
C LEU A 83 -5.59 3.74 12.81
N CYS A 84 -5.03 4.11 13.94
CA CYS A 84 -3.98 3.36 14.60
C CYS A 84 -4.48 2.82 15.94
N VAL A 85 -3.93 1.70 16.36
CA VAL A 85 -4.23 1.05 17.64
C VAL A 85 -3.00 1.18 18.54
N GLY A 86 -3.08 2.01 19.57
CA GLY A 86 -1.99 2.15 20.56
C GLY A 86 -1.88 0.94 21.46
N LEU A 87 -0.65 0.60 21.87
CA LEU A 87 -0.34 -0.53 22.77
C LEU A 87 -0.88 -1.87 22.27
N ASN A 88 -0.86 -2.07 20.95
CA ASN A 88 -1.47 -3.23 20.30
C ASN A 88 -0.65 -4.52 20.45
N TYR A 89 0.64 -4.42 20.72
CA TYR A 89 1.56 -5.56 20.85
C TYR A 89 1.97 -5.76 22.31
N THR A 90 1.90 -7.01 22.81
CA THR A 90 2.23 -7.34 24.21
C THR A 90 3.69 -7.06 24.56
N THR A 91 4.62 -7.20 23.61
CA THR A 91 6.02 -6.83 23.80
C THR A 91 6.16 -5.35 24.14
N HIS A 92 5.43 -4.49 23.45
CA HIS A 92 5.43 -3.05 23.66
C HIS A 92 4.91 -2.65 25.03
N THR A 93 3.81 -3.26 25.50
CA THR A 93 3.30 -3.01 26.87
C THR A 93 4.29 -3.43 27.95
N THR A 94 5.02 -4.53 27.73
CA THR A 94 6.03 -5.03 28.67
C THR A 94 7.26 -4.11 28.73
N GLU A 95 7.72 -3.58 27.62
CA GLU A 95 8.86 -2.65 27.54
C GLU A 95 8.62 -1.35 28.30
N PHE A 96 7.37 -0.89 28.35
CA PHE A 96 6.99 0.34 29.05
C PHE A 96 6.37 0.10 30.43
N ASP A 97 6.38 -1.12 30.96
CA ASP A 97 5.76 -1.50 32.24
C ASP A 97 4.29 -1.03 32.35
N MET A 98 3.56 -1.17 31.25
CA MET A 98 2.16 -0.73 31.14
C MET A 98 1.22 -1.92 31.17
N GLU A 99 0.10 -1.76 31.86
CA GLU A 99 -0.98 -2.75 31.79
C GLU A 99 -1.59 -2.77 30.39
N ARG A 100 -1.89 -3.96 29.89
CA ARG A 100 -2.59 -4.13 28.61
C ARG A 100 -3.98 -3.46 28.68
N PRO A 101 -4.31 -2.54 27.76
CA PRO A 101 -5.63 -1.93 27.72
C PRO A 101 -6.73 -2.98 27.54
N ARG A 102 -7.83 -2.83 28.28
CA ARG A 102 -9.01 -3.71 28.12
C ARG A 102 -9.77 -3.42 26.85
N GLU A 103 -9.76 -2.16 26.39
CA GLU A 103 -10.38 -1.69 25.16
C GLU A 103 -9.30 -1.15 24.21
N PRO A 104 -9.50 -1.22 22.88
CA PRO A 104 -8.53 -0.67 21.93
C PRO A 104 -8.34 0.83 22.13
N VAL A 105 -7.10 1.28 22.24
CA VAL A 105 -6.75 2.70 22.25
C VAL A 105 -6.60 3.15 20.81
N LEU A 106 -7.61 3.85 20.29
CA LEU A 106 -7.62 4.30 18.89
C LEU A 106 -7.17 5.76 18.77
N PHE A 107 -6.36 6.03 17.76
CA PHE A 107 -6.00 7.39 17.37
C PHE A 107 -5.90 7.50 15.83
N GLY A 108 -6.02 8.72 15.32
CA GLY A 108 -5.98 8.99 13.88
C GLY A 108 -4.66 9.61 13.45
N LYS A 109 -4.26 9.30 12.22
CA LYS A 109 -3.21 10.04 11.48
C LYS A 109 -3.81 10.70 10.24
N PHE A 110 -3.16 11.74 9.75
CA PHE A 110 -3.56 12.43 8.53
C PHE A 110 -2.81 11.88 7.32
N SER A 111 -3.36 12.09 6.12
CA SER A 111 -2.78 11.59 4.87
C SER A 111 -1.34 12.06 4.60
N ASN A 112 -0.94 13.21 5.15
CA ASN A 112 0.45 13.69 5.07
C ASN A 112 1.45 12.89 5.94
N ALA A 113 0.98 11.92 6.73
CA ALA A 113 1.83 10.98 7.47
C ALA A 113 2.14 9.71 6.65
N LEU A 114 1.62 9.58 5.42
CA LEU A 114 1.92 8.47 4.54
C LEU A 114 3.28 8.68 3.86
N ALA A 115 4.04 7.61 3.76
CA ALA A 115 5.27 7.53 2.97
C ALA A 115 5.22 6.33 2.03
N ALA A 116 5.90 6.43 0.90
CA ALA A 116 6.01 5.37 -0.06
C ALA A 116 7.16 4.41 0.29
N HIS A 117 7.18 3.24 -0.35
CA HIS A 117 8.32 2.34 -0.28
C HIS A 117 9.59 3.03 -0.82
N ARG A 118 10.68 2.99 -0.05
CA ARG A 118 11.98 3.65 -0.34
C ARG A 118 11.92 5.18 -0.43
N GLU A 119 10.89 5.79 0.11
CA GLU A 119 10.84 7.24 0.26
C GLU A 119 11.56 7.67 1.53
N ASP A 120 12.32 8.76 1.45
CA ASP A 120 12.97 9.34 2.62
C ASP A 120 11.95 9.95 3.57
N ILE A 121 12.08 9.63 4.85
CA ILE A 121 11.25 10.22 5.90
C ILE A 121 11.92 11.50 6.40
N SER A 122 11.29 12.65 6.12
CA SER A 122 11.78 13.92 6.58
C SER A 122 11.57 14.10 8.08
N VAL A 123 12.67 14.19 8.83
CA VAL A 123 12.64 14.38 10.28
C VAL A 123 12.65 15.88 10.60
N SER A 124 11.65 16.34 11.33
CA SER A 124 11.56 17.72 11.80
C SER A 124 12.78 18.08 12.68
N ARG A 125 13.30 19.30 12.52
CA ARG A 125 14.36 19.86 13.39
C ARG A 125 14.00 19.86 14.89
N TYR A 126 12.75 19.71 15.22
CA TYR A 126 12.26 19.65 16.59
C TYR A 126 12.21 18.22 17.15
N ALA A 127 12.26 17.21 16.31
CA ALA A 127 12.32 15.81 16.74
C ALA A 127 13.72 15.47 17.24
N ARG A 128 13.83 15.15 18.53
CA ARG A 128 15.12 14.83 19.18
C ARG A 128 15.34 13.32 19.32
N LYS A 129 14.25 12.56 19.32
CA LYS A 129 14.26 11.10 19.39
C LYS A 129 13.26 10.59 18.37
N LEU A 130 13.76 10.01 17.31
CA LEU A 130 12.95 9.30 16.31
C LEU A 130 13.07 7.82 16.60
N ASP A 131 11.96 7.13 16.61
CA ASP A 131 11.88 5.69 16.70
C ASP A 131 10.96 5.13 15.62
N TYR A 132 10.98 3.84 15.42
CA TYR A 132 10.16 3.15 14.44
C TYR A 132 9.29 2.10 15.13
N GLU A 133 8.13 1.85 14.55
CA GLU A 133 7.22 0.79 14.95
C GLU A 133 6.89 -0.04 13.71
N ALA A 134 7.02 -1.36 13.83
CA ALA A 134 6.66 -2.29 12.76
C ALA A 134 5.31 -2.91 13.09
N GLU A 135 4.27 -2.48 12.39
CA GLU A 135 2.90 -2.92 12.63
C GLU A 135 2.24 -3.50 11.38
N LEU A 136 1.33 -4.45 11.60
CA LEU A 136 0.47 -4.96 10.55
C LEU A 136 -0.63 -3.93 10.25
N VAL A 137 -0.74 -3.55 8.97
CA VAL A 137 -1.81 -2.70 8.46
C VAL A 137 -2.86 -3.56 7.77
N VAL A 138 -4.13 -3.34 8.08
CA VAL A 138 -5.29 -4.03 7.49
C VAL A 138 -6.28 -3.04 6.90
#